data_7967893a39e065350fa1027c2b85c97b
#
_entry.id   7967893a39e065350fa1027c2b85c97b
#
_cell.length_a   1.000
_cell.length_b   1.000
_cell.length_c   1.000
_cell.angle_alpha   90.00
_cell.angle_beta   90.00
_cell.angle_gamma   90.00
#
_symmetry.space_group_name_H-M   'P 1'
#
loop_
_entity.id
_entity.type
_entity.pdbx_description
1 polymer ?
#
loop_
_entity_poly.entity_id
_entity_poly.type
_entity_poly.pdbx_seq_one_letter_code
_entity_poly.pdbx_strand_id
1 'polypeptide(L)'
;MNTVCAELKSIRTVTDLCIFLRVAGLACALFLGSLTVHAQEITWPQFRGPDSNPVGAHARLADRWSKTENVEWSLEIPGRGWSSPIVTGGKVFVTTATTEGKSKPPQIGTEYSNEYVAELQKQGLSMDQILERVTARDIELPKEVKLHYFLYCLNLTSGKVEWQKEFYTGQPPGGRHRKNSFVSESPVTDGKFVYVYVANLGLWAFDMQGKPAWNTPLEANPIYLDFGTGSSPALIGNLLVIVNDNEKQQYIAAFDKQMGKQVWRTNRDIGGKGQPVQRSGWSTPFVWRHALRTEVVTIGPGEAISYDLAGKELWRLSGMAATPIPMPFAYGGLLYIDGGRGRPLFAIRPGAAGDISLGKDESSNAYIIWSQARAGTYLPSPVAYQGGVYVLTETGILSRYDAKTGTMTYKTRIDPAAAAFTTSPWIYNDKLFCLSEEGQTFVIATGEKFQLLHVNDLDDMSLASPALVGERLLIRTEHRLYSIRRQRLAAGAGTPSTK
;
A
#
# COMPACT_ATOMS: atom_id res chain seq x y z
N MET A 1 -48.26 0.05 -28.89
CA MET A 1 -49.44 0.82 -28.48
C MET A 1 -50.73 0.35 -29.17
N ASN A 2 -50.67 -0.23 -30.35
CA ASN A 2 -51.90 -0.69 -31.10
C ASN A 2 -52.46 -2.05 -30.69
N THR A 3 -51.73 -2.88 -29.95
CA THR A 3 -52.16 -4.23 -29.54
C THR A 3 -52.94 -4.23 -28.22
N VAL A 4 -52.68 -3.28 -27.34
CA VAL A 4 -53.33 -3.17 -26.00
C VAL A 4 -54.77 -2.57 -26.13
N CYS A 5 -55.05 -1.73 -27.13
CA CYS A 5 -56.39 -1.18 -27.38
C CYS A 5 -57.40 -2.19 -27.99
N ALA A 6 -56.95 -3.32 -28.55
CA ALA A 6 -57.87 -4.33 -29.12
C ALA A 6 -58.46 -5.25 -28.06
N GLU A 7 -57.72 -5.55 -26.98
CA GLU A 7 -58.18 -6.46 -25.92
C GLU A 7 -59.14 -5.83 -24.90
N LEU A 8 -59.16 -4.50 -24.77
CA LEU A 8 -60.06 -3.80 -23.85
C LEU A 8 -61.53 -3.77 -24.31
N LYS A 9 -61.82 -4.18 -25.55
CA LYS A 9 -63.20 -4.23 -26.06
C LYS A 9 -63.96 -5.53 -25.75
N SER A 10 -63.33 -6.48 -25.11
CA SER A 10 -63.91 -7.85 -24.87
C SER A 10 -64.32 -8.09 -23.39
N ILE A 11 -64.11 -7.15 -22.47
CA ILE A 11 -64.47 -7.35 -21.05
C ILE A 11 -65.99 -7.15 -20.87
N ARG A 12 -66.72 -8.24 -20.64
CA ARG A 12 -68.20 -8.24 -20.54
C ARG A 12 -68.77 -8.30 -19.11
N THR A 13 -67.97 -8.54 -18.09
CA THR A 13 -68.47 -8.61 -16.69
C THR A 13 -67.46 -8.07 -15.67
N VAL A 14 -67.98 -7.63 -14.50
CA VAL A 14 -67.16 -7.16 -13.35
C VAL A 14 -66.21 -8.26 -12.85
N THR A 15 -66.56 -9.51 -13.07
CA THR A 15 -65.76 -10.70 -12.65
C THR A 15 -64.47 -10.82 -13.46
N ASP A 16 -64.50 -10.52 -14.75
CA ASP A 16 -63.32 -10.56 -15.61
C ASP A 16 -62.34 -9.45 -15.31
N LEU A 17 -62.83 -8.29 -14.90
CA LEU A 17 -62.03 -7.18 -14.47
C LEU A 17 -61.27 -7.48 -13.14
N CYS A 18 -61.93 -8.21 -12.21
CA CYS A 18 -61.32 -8.61 -10.94
C CYS A 18 -60.22 -9.68 -11.14
N ILE A 19 -60.38 -10.58 -12.11
CA ILE A 19 -59.36 -11.59 -12.43
C ILE A 19 -58.16 -10.94 -13.11
N PHE A 20 -58.42 -9.97 -14.04
CA PHE A 20 -57.34 -9.27 -14.72
C PHE A 20 -56.51 -8.41 -13.76
N LEU A 21 -57.15 -7.74 -12.79
CA LEU A 21 -56.49 -6.95 -11.77
C LEU A 21 -55.71 -7.84 -10.77
N ARG A 22 -56.19 -9.05 -10.49
CA ARG A 22 -55.44 -10.00 -9.63
C ARG A 22 -54.22 -10.61 -10.34
N VAL A 23 -54.32 -10.91 -11.63
CA VAL A 23 -53.20 -11.42 -12.41
C VAL A 23 -52.14 -10.33 -12.65
N ALA A 24 -52.58 -9.08 -12.94
CA ALA A 24 -51.68 -7.94 -13.06
C ALA A 24 -50.98 -7.60 -11.73
N GLY A 25 -51.71 -7.69 -10.59
CA GLY A 25 -51.15 -7.53 -9.25
C GLY A 25 -50.14 -8.60 -8.88
N LEU A 26 -50.37 -9.86 -9.26
CA LEU A 26 -49.40 -10.96 -9.04
C LEU A 26 -48.17 -10.84 -9.95
N ALA A 27 -48.31 -10.37 -11.17
CA ALA A 27 -47.21 -10.09 -12.08
C ALA A 27 -46.31 -8.94 -11.60
N CYS A 28 -46.92 -7.86 -11.05
CA CYS A 28 -46.15 -6.79 -10.39
C CYS A 28 -45.49 -7.23 -9.07
N ALA A 29 -46.11 -8.14 -8.31
CA ALA A 29 -45.48 -8.67 -7.09
C ALA A 29 -44.33 -9.65 -7.38
N LEU A 30 -44.32 -10.32 -8.52
CA LEU A 30 -43.22 -11.18 -8.97
C LEU A 30 -42.06 -10.41 -9.62
N PHE A 31 -42.27 -9.15 -10.04
CA PHE A 31 -41.21 -8.26 -10.55
C PHE A 31 -40.59 -7.37 -9.44
N LEU A 32 -41.10 -7.41 -8.21
CA LEU A 32 -40.37 -7.01 -7.02
C LEU A 32 -39.35 -8.10 -6.61
N GLY A 33 -38.81 -8.77 -7.63
CA GLY A 33 -37.67 -9.66 -7.51
C GLY A 33 -36.52 -8.87 -6.89
N SER A 34 -36.19 -9.26 -5.70
CA SER A 34 -34.98 -9.00 -4.92
C SER A 34 -33.96 -8.16 -5.69
N LEU A 35 -34.03 -6.86 -5.60
CA LEU A 35 -32.84 -6.04 -5.68
C LEU A 35 -32.00 -6.49 -4.46
N THR A 36 -31.30 -7.59 -4.61
CA THR A 36 -30.16 -7.86 -3.78
C THR A 36 -29.22 -6.69 -4.00
N VAL A 37 -29.33 -5.69 -3.15
CA VAL A 37 -28.26 -4.76 -2.94
C VAL A 37 -27.09 -5.65 -2.57
N HIS A 38 -26.27 -6.00 -3.54
CA HIS A 38 -24.94 -6.55 -3.27
C HIS A 38 -24.26 -5.44 -2.48
N ALA A 39 -24.26 -5.57 -1.17
CA ALA A 39 -23.39 -4.77 -0.33
C ALA A 39 -22.00 -4.92 -0.96
N GLN A 40 -21.46 -3.81 -1.46
CA GLN A 40 -20.15 -3.82 -2.09
C GLN A 40 -19.21 -4.49 -1.09
N GLU A 41 -18.59 -5.59 -1.51
CA GLU A 41 -17.72 -6.35 -0.63
C GLU A 41 -16.61 -5.41 -0.14
N ILE A 42 -16.52 -5.25 1.17
CA ILE A 42 -15.52 -4.38 1.79
C ILE A 42 -14.18 -5.07 1.61
N THR A 43 -13.34 -4.54 0.72
CA THR A 43 -12.06 -5.14 0.37
C THR A 43 -10.92 -4.14 0.48
N TRP A 44 -9.73 -4.65 0.82
CA TRP A 44 -8.45 -3.96 0.77
C TRP A 44 -7.43 -4.94 0.17
N PRO A 45 -7.48 -5.17 -1.15
CA PRO A 45 -6.93 -6.38 -1.77
C PRO A 45 -5.42 -6.36 -1.96
N GLN A 46 -4.75 -5.24 -1.75
CA GLN A 46 -3.33 -5.02 -2.03
C GLN A 46 -2.74 -3.88 -1.20
N PHE A 47 -1.44 -3.71 -1.27
CA PHE A 47 -0.73 -2.56 -0.69
C PHE A 47 -1.38 -1.24 -1.12
N ARG A 48 -1.70 -0.38 -0.14
CA ARG A 48 -2.37 0.92 -0.30
C ARG A 48 -3.80 0.83 -0.88
N GLY A 49 -4.44 -0.34 -0.80
CA GLY A 49 -5.84 -0.53 -1.18
C GLY A 49 -6.10 -0.65 -2.68
N PRO A 50 -7.37 -0.65 -3.10
CA PRO A 50 -7.75 -0.98 -4.47
C PRO A 50 -7.18 -0.01 -5.51
N ASP A 51 -7.06 1.27 -5.18
CA ASP A 51 -6.63 2.33 -6.09
C ASP A 51 -5.22 2.84 -5.81
N SER A 52 -4.49 2.22 -4.86
CA SER A 52 -3.16 2.64 -4.40
C SER A 52 -3.09 4.10 -3.91
N ASN A 53 -4.24 4.72 -3.71
CA ASN A 53 -4.44 6.03 -3.10
C ASN A 53 -5.34 5.84 -1.87
N PRO A 54 -4.79 5.68 -0.66
CA PRO A 54 -5.51 5.23 0.54
C PRO A 54 -6.43 6.32 1.10
N VAL A 55 -7.57 6.50 0.45
CA VAL A 55 -8.60 7.45 0.84
C VAL A 55 -9.89 6.71 1.16
N GLY A 56 -10.54 7.06 2.27
CA GLY A 56 -11.81 6.50 2.70
C GLY A 56 -12.75 7.51 3.33
N ALA A 57 -14.00 7.11 3.53
CA ALA A 57 -15.00 7.89 4.26
C ALA A 57 -15.98 6.93 4.94
N HIS A 58 -16.05 6.98 6.26
CA HIS A 58 -17.04 6.25 7.02
C HIS A 58 -17.24 6.86 8.41
N ALA A 59 -18.49 7.09 8.81
CA ALA A 59 -18.82 7.77 10.07
C ALA A 59 -18.27 7.06 11.33
N ARG A 60 -17.99 5.76 11.26
CA ARG A 60 -17.46 4.96 12.35
C ARG A 60 -15.95 4.77 12.33
N LEU A 61 -15.22 5.33 11.36
CA LEU A 61 -13.78 5.42 11.45
C LEU A 61 -13.42 6.33 12.62
N ALA A 62 -12.60 5.82 13.52
CA ALA A 62 -12.14 6.58 14.69
C ALA A 62 -11.02 7.53 14.27
N ASP A 63 -11.06 8.76 14.73
CA ASP A 63 -9.96 9.72 14.58
C ASP A 63 -9.12 9.85 15.86
N ARG A 64 -9.60 9.27 16.97
CA ARG A 64 -8.88 9.15 18.23
C ARG A 64 -8.75 7.69 18.65
N TRP A 65 -7.57 7.31 19.08
CA TRP A 65 -7.27 6.00 19.65
C TRP A 65 -6.01 6.04 20.51
N SER A 66 -5.89 5.02 21.33
CA SER A 66 -4.70 4.68 22.10
C SER A 66 -4.53 3.16 22.11
N LYS A 67 -3.66 2.61 22.94
CA LYS A 67 -3.55 1.15 23.15
C LYS A 67 -4.88 0.50 23.57
N THR A 68 -5.82 1.27 24.14
CA THR A 68 -7.09 0.78 24.69
C THR A 68 -8.32 1.52 24.17
N GLU A 69 -8.21 2.79 23.79
CA GLU A 69 -9.33 3.57 23.28
C GLU A 69 -9.62 3.24 21.83
N ASN A 70 -10.88 2.99 21.48
CA ASN A 70 -11.36 2.66 20.14
C ASN A 70 -10.68 1.44 19.49
N VAL A 71 -10.02 0.59 20.27
CA VAL A 71 -9.51 -0.71 19.84
C VAL A 71 -10.64 -1.72 19.89
N GLU A 72 -11.07 -2.22 18.72
CA GLU A 72 -12.07 -3.28 18.64
C GLU A 72 -11.46 -4.64 19.05
N TRP A 73 -10.25 -4.89 18.56
CA TRP A 73 -9.41 -6.01 18.95
C TRP A 73 -7.94 -5.70 18.64
N SER A 74 -7.05 -6.39 19.33
CA SER A 74 -5.64 -6.47 18.99
C SER A 74 -5.13 -7.89 19.15
N LEU A 75 -4.24 -8.31 18.25
CA LEU A 75 -3.63 -9.63 18.27
C LEU A 75 -2.11 -9.50 18.19
N GLU A 76 -1.43 -10.22 19.05
CA GLU A 76 0.03 -10.38 18.94
C GLU A 76 0.36 -11.30 17.76
N ILE A 77 1.23 -10.83 16.86
CA ILE A 77 1.70 -11.59 15.70
C ILE A 77 3.15 -12.00 15.96
N PRO A 78 3.44 -13.29 16.14
CA PRO A 78 4.81 -13.75 16.36
C PRO A 78 5.75 -13.42 15.21
N GLY A 79 7.01 -13.11 15.52
CA GLY A 79 8.02 -12.79 14.52
C GLY A 79 7.96 -11.36 14.03
N ARG A 80 8.58 -11.10 12.88
CA ARG A 80 8.64 -9.77 12.29
C ARG A 80 8.22 -9.78 10.83
N GLY A 81 7.44 -8.78 10.44
CA GLY A 81 7.05 -8.55 9.05
C GLY A 81 6.43 -7.17 8.88
N TRP A 82 6.79 -6.48 7.81
CA TRP A 82 6.28 -5.14 7.50
C TRP A 82 5.26 -5.14 6.36
N SER A 83 4.75 -6.32 5.97
CA SER A 83 3.64 -6.38 5.02
C SER A 83 2.43 -5.61 5.56
N SER A 84 1.83 -4.78 4.73
CA SER A 84 0.54 -4.16 5.04
C SER A 84 -0.54 -5.24 5.10
N PRO A 85 -1.52 -5.14 6.03
CA PRO A 85 -2.66 -6.04 6.04
C PRO A 85 -3.48 -5.89 4.74
N ILE A 86 -3.92 -7.01 4.18
CA ILE A 86 -4.91 -7.02 3.11
C ILE A 86 -6.20 -7.70 3.58
N VAL A 87 -7.33 -7.34 2.97
CA VAL A 87 -8.65 -7.79 3.41
C VAL A 87 -9.53 -8.16 2.24
N THR A 88 -10.20 -9.31 2.34
CA THR A 88 -11.28 -9.76 1.45
C THR A 88 -12.18 -10.76 2.16
N GLY A 89 -13.46 -10.82 1.85
CA GLY A 89 -14.39 -11.82 2.38
C GLY A 89 -14.46 -11.87 3.91
N GLY A 90 -14.28 -10.73 4.59
CA GLY A 90 -14.25 -10.68 6.07
C GLY A 90 -13.00 -11.28 6.71
N LYS A 91 -11.95 -11.54 5.93
CA LYS A 91 -10.67 -12.09 6.36
C LYS A 91 -9.55 -11.09 6.19
N VAL A 92 -8.62 -11.07 7.17
CA VAL A 92 -7.40 -10.26 7.15
C VAL A 92 -6.21 -11.17 6.94
N PHE A 93 -5.29 -10.79 6.05
CA PHE A 93 -4.08 -11.56 5.78
C PHE A 93 -2.84 -10.70 6.02
N VAL A 94 -1.88 -11.28 6.72
CA VAL A 94 -0.54 -10.70 6.94
C VAL A 94 0.52 -11.78 6.89
N THR A 95 1.72 -11.41 6.44
CA THR A 95 2.88 -12.30 6.47
C THR A 95 3.80 -11.95 7.64
N THR A 96 4.48 -12.93 8.20
CA THR A 96 5.50 -12.74 9.23
C THR A 96 6.62 -13.78 9.08
N ALA A 97 7.78 -13.48 9.63
CA ALA A 97 8.87 -14.43 9.72
C ALA A 97 9.39 -14.51 11.16
N THR A 98 9.49 -15.72 11.67
CA THR A 98 10.16 -16.02 12.96
C THR A 98 11.55 -16.57 12.71
N THR A 99 12.44 -16.47 13.68
CA THR A 99 13.80 -17.01 13.57
C THR A 99 14.12 -17.93 14.75
N GLU A 100 14.93 -18.94 14.49
CA GLU A 100 15.57 -19.70 15.55
C GLU A 100 16.80 -18.89 16.06
N GLY A 101 16.91 -18.72 17.37
CA GLY A 101 18.00 -17.99 18.00
C GLY A 101 17.84 -16.47 18.02
N LYS A 102 18.95 -15.76 17.88
CA LYS A 102 18.97 -14.30 17.98
C LYS A 102 18.58 -13.64 16.65
N SER A 103 17.88 -12.53 16.71
CA SER A 103 17.50 -11.71 15.57
C SER A 103 18.17 -10.34 15.64
N LYS A 104 18.53 -9.78 14.49
CA LYS A 104 18.98 -8.39 14.37
C LYS A 104 17.84 -7.47 14.84
N PRO A 105 18.05 -6.62 15.87
CA PRO A 105 17.00 -5.75 16.39
C PRO A 105 16.56 -4.71 15.33
N PRO A 106 15.31 -4.21 15.37
CA PRO A 106 14.86 -3.13 14.50
C PRO A 106 15.54 -1.81 14.88
N GLN A 107 15.39 -0.82 14.02
CA GLN A 107 15.88 0.53 14.21
C GLN A 107 14.78 1.54 13.93
N ILE A 108 14.61 2.49 14.86
CA ILE A 108 13.78 3.68 14.69
C ILE A 108 14.69 4.84 14.24
N GLY A 109 14.13 5.78 13.47
CA GLY A 109 14.84 6.97 13.07
C GLY A 109 15.54 6.86 11.71
N THR A 110 16.46 7.76 11.42
CA THR A 110 17.27 7.75 10.21
C THR A 110 18.21 6.54 10.18
N GLU A 111 18.90 6.29 9.08
CA GLU A 111 19.79 5.11 8.87
C GLU A 111 20.70 4.80 10.05
N TYR A 112 20.99 5.80 10.85
CA TYR A 112 21.81 5.72 12.06
C TYR A 112 20.96 6.17 13.24
N SER A 113 21.03 5.50 14.39
CA SER A 113 20.38 6.07 15.57
C SER A 113 20.93 7.49 15.78
N ASN A 114 20.06 8.49 15.76
CA ASN A 114 20.45 9.90 15.85
C ASN A 114 21.34 10.17 17.07
N GLU A 115 21.07 9.47 18.17
CA GLU A 115 21.86 9.55 19.39
C GLU A 115 23.28 9.03 19.20
N TYR A 116 23.46 7.88 18.55
CA TYR A 116 24.79 7.31 18.30
C TYR A 116 25.59 8.17 17.33
N VAL A 117 24.97 8.65 16.25
CA VAL A 117 25.62 9.57 15.31
C VAL A 117 26.00 10.88 16.02
N ALA A 118 25.09 11.45 16.82
CA ALA A 118 25.36 12.68 17.57
C ALA A 118 26.51 12.51 18.57
N GLU A 119 26.62 11.34 19.20
CA GLU A 119 27.74 11.02 20.08
C GLU A 119 29.06 10.94 19.31
N LEU A 120 29.09 10.27 18.15
CA LEU A 120 30.27 10.21 17.29
C LEU A 120 30.67 11.59 16.76
N GLN A 121 29.70 12.44 16.44
CA GLN A 121 29.93 13.84 16.04
C GLN A 121 30.54 14.66 17.17
N LYS A 122 30.07 14.50 18.41
CA LYS A 122 30.66 15.15 19.60
C LYS A 122 32.10 14.72 19.82
N GLN A 123 32.46 13.49 19.44
CA GLN A 123 33.83 12.99 19.47
C GLN A 123 34.70 13.55 18.34
N GLY A 124 34.16 14.40 17.46
CA GLY A 124 34.87 15.06 16.37
C GLY A 124 35.16 14.19 15.15
N LEU A 125 34.45 13.05 14.99
CA LEU A 125 34.60 12.18 13.83
C LEU A 125 34.02 12.82 12.56
N SER A 126 34.70 12.64 11.44
CA SER A 126 34.16 12.98 10.11
C SER A 126 33.00 12.05 9.73
N MET A 127 32.17 12.46 8.75
CA MET A 127 31.05 11.64 8.26
C MET A 127 31.52 10.28 7.74
N ASP A 128 32.69 10.20 7.07
CA ASP A 128 33.24 8.94 6.58
C ASP A 128 33.63 8.02 7.73
N GLN A 129 34.26 8.55 8.78
CA GLN A 129 34.59 7.80 10.00
C GLN A 129 33.33 7.36 10.76
N ILE A 130 32.29 8.20 10.76
CA ILE A 130 30.99 7.84 11.34
C ILE A 130 30.37 6.68 10.56
N LEU A 131 30.36 6.77 9.24
CA LEU A 131 29.83 5.70 8.39
C LEU A 131 30.58 4.37 8.61
N GLU A 132 31.90 4.41 8.66
CA GLU A 132 32.73 3.25 8.97
C GLU A 132 32.38 2.63 10.33
N ARG A 133 32.25 3.46 11.38
CA ARG A 133 31.89 3.00 12.74
C ARG A 133 30.49 2.41 12.80
N VAL A 134 29.53 3.00 12.11
CA VAL A 134 28.15 2.51 12.04
C VAL A 134 28.10 1.18 11.29
N THR A 135 28.82 1.07 10.17
CA THR A 135 28.90 -0.16 9.39
C THR A 135 29.55 -1.29 10.20
N ALA A 136 30.66 -1.01 10.90
CA ALA A 136 31.31 -1.98 11.78
C ALA A 136 30.36 -2.47 12.88
N ARG A 137 29.64 -1.56 13.53
CA ARG A 137 28.64 -1.90 14.54
C ARG A 137 27.51 -2.79 14.00
N ASP A 138 27.07 -2.56 12.77
CA ASP A 138 26.00 -3.36 12.14
C ASP A 138 26.48 -4.80 11.81
N ILE A 139 27.76 -4.98 11.51
CA ILE A 139 28.39 -6.29 11.30
C ILE A 139 28.41 -7.13 12.60
N GLU A 140 28.56 -6.48 13.76
CA GLU A 140 28.58 -7.15 15.08
C GLU A 140 27.20 -7.58 15.57
N LEU A 141 26.11 -7.11 14.92
CA LEU A 141 24.75 -7.46 15.33
C LEU A 141 24.45 -8.94 15.04
N PRO A 142 23.58 -9.57 15.85
CA PRO A 142 23.13 -10.92 15.59
C PRO A 142 22.57 -11.09 14.16
N LYS A 143 22.87 -12.21 13.52
CA LYS A 143 22.30 -12.59 12.24
C LYS A 143 21.33 -13.76 12.44
N GLU A 144 20.23 -13.72 11.74
CA GLU A 144 19.27 -14.80 11.70
C GLU A 144 19.92 -16.02 10.99
N VAL A 145 19.75 -17.22 11.57
CA VAL A 145 20.36 -18.45 11.05
C VAL A 145 19.35 -19.27 10.26
N LYS A 146 18.13 -19.35 10.76
CA LYS A 146 17.03 -20.07 10.12
C LYS A 146 15.75 -19.32 10.35
N LEU A 147 14.97 -19.16 9.30
CA LEU A 147 13.72 -18.43 9.27
C LEU A 147 12.57 -19.36 8.95
N HIS A 148 11.42 -19.09 9.56
CA HIS A 148 10.13 -19.70 9.29
C HIS A 148 9.18 -18.62 8.84
N TYR A 149 8.63 -18.75 7.63
CA TYR A 149 7.79 -17.76 6.98
C TYR A 149 6.33 -18.19 7.03
N PHE A 150 5.47 -17.31 7.54
CA PHE A 150 4.06 -17.61 7.76
C PHE A 150 3.15 -16.62 7.04
N LEU A 151 2.03 -17.14 6.53
CA LEU A 151 0.85 -16.38 6.19
C LEU A 151 -0.22 -16.63 7.26
N TYR A 152 -0.70 -15.56 7.88
CA TYR A 152 -1.80 -15.58 8.84
C TYR A 152 -3.08 -15.13 8.17
N CYS A 153 -4.18 -15.82 8.48
CA CYS A 153 -5.54 -15.40 8.17
C CYS A 153 -6.31 -15.20 9.46
N LEU A 154 -6.86 -14.01 9.62
CA LEU A 154 -7.66 -13.64 10.78
C LEU A 154 -9.08 -13.27 10.34
N ASN A 155 -10.03 -13.48 11.24
CA ASN A 155 -11.38 -12.96 11.10
C ASN A 155 -11.36 -11.43 11.32
N LEU A 156 -11.85 -10.66 10.35
CA LEU A 156 -11.85 -9.20 10.40
C LEU A 156 -12.60 -8.62 11.61
N THR A 157 -13.69 -9.27 12.03
CA THR A 157 -14.56 -8.75 13.09
C THR A 157 -14.05 -9.11 14.48
N SER A 158 -13.51 -10.33 14.66
CA SER A 158 -13.11 -10.82 15.99
C SER A 158 -11.61 -10.77 16.24
N GLY A 159 -10.79 -10.57 15.22
CA GLY A 159 -9.33 -10.66 15.31
C GLY A 159 -8.79 -12.06 15.57
N LYS A 160 -9.64 -13.08 15.63
CA LYS A 160 -9.21 -14.46 15.88
C LYS A 160 -8.49 -15.02 14.66
N VAL A 161 -7.40 -15.75 14.89
CA VAL A 161 -6.72 -16.52 13.85
C VAL A 161 -7.63 -17.64 13.39
N GLU A 162 -8.02 -17.64 12.13
CA GLU A 162 -8.78 -18.73 11.50
C GLU A 162 -7.83 -19.84 11.06
N TRP A 163 -6.68 -19.47 10.52
CA TRP A 163 -5.60 -20.37 10.19
C TRP A 163 -4.27 -19.61 10.02
N GLN A 164 -3.18 -20.35 10.13
CA GLN A 164 -1.84 -19.92 9.77
C GLN A 164 -1.15 -21.00 8.94
N LYS A 165 -0.31 -20.60 7.99
CA LYS A 165 0.44 -21.51 7.14
C LYS A 165 1.90 -21.11 7.11
N GLU A 166 2.77 -22.03 7.49
CA GLU A 166 4.18 -21.95 7.16
C GLU A 166 4.33 -22.26 5.67
N PHE A 167 4.89 -21.33 4.90
CA PHE A 167 5.02 -21.49 3.46
C PHE A 167 6.48 -21.68 3.02
N TYR A 168 7.43 -21.33 3.88
CA TYR A 168 8.84 -21.57 3.65
C TYR A 168 9.59 -21.65 4.97
N THR A 169 10.62 -22.49 5.03
CA THR A 169 11.61 -22.53 6.10
C THR A 169 12.99 -22.74 5.52
N GLY A 170 13.99 -22.02 6.01
CA GLY A 170 15.35 -22.12 5.48
C GLY A 170 16.27 -21.02 6.01
N GLN A 171 17.49 -21.00 5.48
CA GLN A 171 18.40 -19.88 5.73
C GLN A 171 17.88 -18.58 5.10
N PRO A 172 18.20 -17.42 5.68
CA PRO A 172 17.90 -16.13 5.03
C PRO A 172 18.46 -16.10 3.60
N PRO A 173 17.67 -15.64 2.61
CA PRO A 173 18.10 -15.58 1.22
C PRO A 173 19.07 -14.41 0.93
N GLY A 174 19.50 -13.68 1.95
CA GLY A 174 20.39 -12.52 1.94
C GLY A 174 20.30 -11.78 3.26
N GLY A 175 20.93 -10.62 3.35
CA GLY A 175 20.82 -9.74 4.49
C GLY A 175 19.50 -8.93 4.48
N ARG A 176 19.32 -8.11 5.50
CA ARG A 176 18.26 -7.10 5.57
C ARG A 176 18.73 -5.85 6.33
N HIS A 177 18.27 -4.70 5.93
CA HIS A 177 18.40 -3.47 6.70
C HIS A 177 17.64 -3.61 8.04
N ARG A 178 18.07 -2.93 9.09
CA ARG A 178 17.38 -2.97 10.39
C ARG A 178 15.95 -2.45 10.35
N LYS A 179 15.62 -1.57 9.40
CA LYS A 179 14.25 -1.11 9.11
C LYS A 179 13.48 -2.02 8.17
N ASN A 180 14.07 -3.08 7.66
CA ASN A 180 13.40 -4.05 6.81
C ASN A 180 13.09 -5.34 7.57
N SER A 181 12.26 -6.17 7.00
CA SER A 181 11.99 -7.53 7.44
C SER A 181 12.25 -8.50 6.30
N PHE A 182 12.18 -9.81 6.56
CA PHE A 182 12.27 -10.82 5.50
C PHE A 182 10.94 -11.04 4.76
N VAL A 183 9.88 -10.34 5.15
CA VAL A 183 8.53 -10.37 4.55
C VAL A 183 7.90 -8.99 4.59
N SER A 184 8.53 -8.04 3.91
CA SER A 184 8.03 -6.66 3.79
C SER A 184 7.07 -6.50 2.62
N GLU A 185 7.11 -7.39 1.64
CA GLU A 185 6.16 -7.43 0.54
C GLU A 185 4.76 -7.75 1.07
N SER A 186 3.80 -6.88 0.72
CA SER A 186 2.40 -7.11 1.07
C SER A 186 1.78 -8.14 0.13
N PRO A 187 1.05 -9.14 0.63
CA PRO A 187 0.31 -10.05 -0.23
C PRO A 187 -0.76 -9.32 -1.03
N VAL A 188 -1.28 -9.98 -2.08
CA VAL A 188 -2.43 -9.51 -2.86
C VAL A 188 -3.49 -10.59 -2.95
N THR A 189 -4.76 -10.19 -3.20
CA THR A 189 -5.87 -11.14 -3.31
C THR A 189 -6.85 -10.74 -4.41
N ASP A 190 -7.45 -11.74 -5.05
CA ASP A 190 -8.57 -11.58 -5.97
C ASP A 190 -9.92 -12.02 -5.36
N GLY A 191 -9.96 -12.26 -4.04
CA GLY A 191 -11.12 -12.77 -3.33
C GLY A 191 -11.28 -14.29 -3.35
N LYS A 192 -10.53 -15.00 -4.20
CA LYS A 192 -10.51 -16.46 -4.30
C LYS A 192 -9.21 -17.06 -3.79
N PHE A 193 -8.11 -16.38 -4.04
CA PHE A 193 -6.78 -16.75 -3.62
C PHE A 193 -6.07 -15.57 -2.97
N VAL A 194 -5.13 -15.88 -2.08
CA VAL A 194 -4.12 -14.95 -1.57
C VAL A 194 -2.79 -15.33 -2.20
N TYR A 195 -2.12 -14.33 -2.77
CA TYR A 195 -0.83 -14.49 -3.42
C TYR A 195 0.24 -13.83 -2.55
N VAL A 196 1.24 -14.59 -2.19
CA VAL A 196 2.42 -14.14 -1.43
C VAL A 196 3.61 -14.09 -2.36
N TYR A 197 4.36 -13.02 -2.32
CA TYR A 197 5.62 -12.83 -3.02
C TYR A 197 6.71 -12.48 -2.03
N VAL A 198 7.84 -13.16 -2.10
CA VAL A 198 9.09 -12.80 -1.43
C VAL A 198 10.18 -12.85 -2.50
N ALA A 199 10.75 -11.71 -2.86
CA ALA A 199 11.50 -11.54 -4.11
C ALA A 199 12.69 -12.50 -4.26
N ASN A 200 13.36 -12.85 -3.18
CA ASN A 200 14.50 -13.77 -3.18
C ASN A 200 14.15 -15.21 -2.81
N LEU A 201 12.88 -15.56 -2.74
CA LEU A 201 12.41 -16.92 -2.43
C LEU A 201 11.43 -17.44 -3.46
N GLY A 202 10.38 -16.68 -3.81
CA GLY A 202 9.37 -17.15 -4.74
C GLY A 202 8.01 -16.51 -4.62
N LEU A 203 7.05 -17.20 -5.22
CA LEU A 203 5.63 -16.88 -5.26
C LEU A 203 4.84 -18.06 -4.72
N TRP A 204 3.79 -17.80 -3.96
CA TRP A 204 2.84 -18.79 -3.43
C TRP A 204 1.42 -18.33 -3.63
N ALA A 205 0.51 -19.26 -3.86
CA ALA A 205 -0.92 -19.02 -3.82
C ALA A 205 -1.61 -19.97 -2.85
N PHE A 206 -2.54 -19.42 -2.07
CA PHE A 206 -3.38 -20.16 -1.12
C PHE A 206 -4.84 -19.82 -1.38
N ASP A 207 -5.73 -20.82 -1.26
CA ASP A 207 -7.16 -20.56 -1.21
C ASP A 207 -7.57 -19.86 0.10
N MET A 208 -8.83 -19.46 0.21
CA MET A 208 -9.35 -18.77 1.39
C MET A 208 -9.38 -19.65 2.67
N GLN A 209 -9.15 -20.94 2.55
CA GLN A 209 -9.02 -21.90 3.65
C GLN A 209 -7.57 -22.20 4.00
N GLY A 210 -6.61 -21.57 3.31
CA GLY A 210 -5.17 -21.72 3.53
C GLY A 210 -4.59 -23.00 2.90
N LYS A 211 -5.32 -23.67 2.00
CA LYS A 211 -4.76 -24.78 1.22
C LYS A 211 -3.84 -24.22 0.12
N PRO A 212 -2.60 -24.70 0.02
CA PRO A 212 -1.71 -24.27 -1.04
C PRO A 212 -2.24 -24.73 -2.41
N ALA A 213 -2.29 -23.81 -3.37
CA ALA A 213 -2.67 -24.05 -4.75
C ALA A 213 -1.44 -24.32 -5.62
N TRP A 214 -0.42 -23.48 -5.50
CA TRP A 214 0.84 -23.61 -6.21
C TRP A 214 1.94 -22.80 -5.52
N ASN A 215 3.20 -23.11 -5.87
CA ASN A 215 4.36 -22.26 -5.57
C ASN A 215 5.29 -22.22 -6.77
N THR A 216 6.00 -21.10 -6.94
CA THR A 216 7.01 -20.90 -7.99
C THR A 216 8.26 -20.33 -7.34
N PRO A 217 9.33 -21.12 -7.21
CA PRO A 217 10.60 -20.65 -6.67
C PRO A 217 11.22 -19.58 -7.56
N LEU A 218 11.89 -18.61 -6.94
CA LEU A 218 12.69 -17.60 -7.63
C LEU A 218 14.13 -17.65 -7.13
N GLU A 219 15.07 -17.27 -8.01
CA GLU A 219 16.47 -17.20 -7.67
C GLU A 219 16.74 -16.07 -6.66
N ALA A 220 17.47 -16.38 -5.60
CA ALA A 220 17.99 -15.38 -4.69
C ALA A 220 19.14 -14.61 -5.35
N ASN A 221 19.08 -13.29 -5.31
CA ASN A 221 20.07 -12.41 -5.90
C ASN A 221 20.51 -11.36 -4.89
N PRO A 222 21.76 -10.86 -4.99
CA PRO A 222 22.23 -9.78 -4.13
C PRO A 222 21.37 -8.54 -4.25
N ILE A 223 21.09 -7.92 -3.11
CA ILE A 223 20.43 -6.62 -3.00
C ILE A 223 21.45 -5.59 -2.50
N TYR A 224 21.38 -4.38 -2.99
CA TYR A 224 22.28 -3.29 -2.61
C TYR A 224 22.43 -3.20 -1.09
N LEU A 225 23.67 -3.22 -0.61
CA LEU A 225 24.05 -3.20 0.80
C LEU A 225 23.29 -4.18 1.71
N ASP A 226 22.81 -5.28 1.16
CA ASP A 226 21.98 -6.26 1.88
C ASP A 226 20.72 -5.64 2.54
N PHE A 227 20.12 -4.62 1.92
CA PHE A 227 18.93 -3.97 2.49
C PHE A 227 17.67 -4.85 2.51
N GLY A 228 17.70 -6.00 1.83
CA GLY A 228 16.56 -6.89 1.68
C GLY A 228 15.58 -6.39 0.62
N THR A 229 14.50 -7.12 0.44
CA THR A 229 13.47 -6.86 -0.59
C THR A 229 12.24 -6.17 -0.03
N GLY A 230 11.31 -5.68 -0.88
CA GLY A 230 10.13 -4.96 -0.40
C GLY A 230 9.10 -4.57 -1.48
N SER A 231 9.37 -4.84 -2.76
CA SER A 231 8.41 -4.59 -3.84
C SER A 231 7.27 -5.60 -3.78
N SER A 232 6.03 -5.16 -3.56
CA SER A 232 4.85 -6.03 -3.52
C SER A 232 4.39 -6.41 -4.92
N PRO A 233 3.68 -7.53 -5.13
CA PRO A 233 3.12 -7.88 -6.42
C PRO A 233 1.87 -7.06 -6.74
N ALA A 234 1.44 -7.06 -8.01
CA ALA A 234 0.19 -6.47 -8.47
C ALA A 234 -0.65 -7.49 -9.25
N LEU A 235 -1.98 -7.41 -9.10
CA LEU A 235 -2.94 -8.24 -9.84
C LEU A 235 -3.61 -7.46 -10.96
N ILE A 236 -3.65 -8.06 -12.16
CA ILE A 236 -4.36 -7.51 -13.29
C ILE A 236 -4.95 -8.63 -14.17
N GLY A 237 -6.28 -8.72 -14.20
CA GLY A 237 -6.95 -9.82 -14.93
C GLY A 237 -6.49 -11.19 -14.42
N ASN A 238 -5.89 -11.99 -15.28
CA ASN A 238 -5.32 -13.31 -14.93
C ASN A 238 -3.81 -13.27 -14.62
N LEU A 239 -3.23 -12.09 -14.53
CA LEU A 239 -1.79 -11.91 -14.32
C LEU A 239 -1.46 -11.49 -12.90
N LEU A 240 -0.46 -12.13 -12.31
CA LEU A 240 0.27 -11.69 -11.14
C LEU A 240 1.59 -11.10 -11.61
N VAL A 241 1.76 -9.79 -11.45
CA VAL A 241 2.92 -9.04 -11.95
C VAL A 241 3.86 -8.72 -10.80
N ILE A 242 5.14 -8.96 -11.00
CA ILE A 242 6.21 -8.64 -10.06
C ILE A 242 7.29 -7.79 -10.73
N VAL A 243 7.94 -6.97 -9.93
CA VAL A 243 9.23 -6.34 -10.26
C VAL A 243 10.29 -6.94 -9.35
N ASN A 244 11.41 -7.32 -9.94
CA ASN A 244 12.56 -7.84 -9.21
C ASN A 244 13.83 -7.17 -9.73
N ASP A 245 14.13 -6.02 -9.13
CA ASP A 245 15.34 -5.24 -9.40
C ASP A 245 16.38 -5.56 -8.32
N ASN A 246 17.47 -6.18 -8.71
CA ASN A 246 18.56 -6.59 -7.85
C ASN A 246 19.93 -6.31 -8.51
N GLU A 247 21.03 -6.49 -7.79
CA GLU A 247 22.37 -6.14 -8.29
C GLU A 247 22.84 -7.00 -9.48
N LYS A 248 22.25 -8.19 -9.70
CA LYS A 248 22.59 -9.09 -10.79
C LYS A 248 21.73 -8.86 -12.03
N GLN A 249 20.42 -8.65 -11.85
CA GLN A 249 19.45 -8.51 -12.95
C GLN A 249 18.26 -7.68 -12.54
N GLN A 250 17.66 -7.00 -13.50
CA GLN A 250 16.47 -6.19 -13.30
C GLN A 250 15.41 -6.67 -14.28
N TYR A 251 14.23 -7.01 -13.77
CA TYR A 251 13.15 -7.46 -14.63
C TYR A 251 11.77 -7.19 -14.06
N ILE A 252 10.80 -7.08 -14.95
CA ILE A 252 9.38 -7.23 -14.68
C ILE A 252 8.91 -8.55 -15.26
N ALA A 253 8.07 -9.28 -14.54
CA ALA A 253 7.52 -10.54 -15.02
C ALA A 253 6.05 -10.69 -14.63
N ALA A 254 5.28 -11.36 -15.47
CA ALA A 254 3.93 -11.75 -15.16
C ALA A 254 3.79 -13.27 -15.10
N PHE A 255 3.01 -13.72 -14.15
CA PHE A 255 2.68 -15.12 -13.92
C PHE A 255 1.17 -15.32 -14.05
N ASP A 256 0.77 -16.45 -14.61
CA ASP A 256 -0.61 -16.88 -14.55
C ASP A 256 -1.01 -17.11 -13.09
N LYS A 257 -1.98 -16.37 -12.62
CA LYS A 257 -2.35 -16.38 -11.18
C LYS A 257 -3.00 -17.71 -10.74
N GLN A 258 -3.51 -18.53 -11.67
CA GLN A 258 -4.13 -19.83 -11.36
C GLN A 258 -3.10 -20.95 -11.27
N MET A 259 -2.04 -20.86 -12.08
CA MET A 259 -1.06 -21.94 -12.22
C MET A 259 0.33 -21.60 -11.66
N GLY A 260 0.62 -20.33 -11.43
CA GLY A 260 1.96 -19.86 -11.03
C GLY A 260 3.01 -19.92 -12.15
N LYS A 261 2.61 -20.21 -13.39
CA LYS A 261 3.52 -20.28 -14.53
C LYS A 261 3.85 -18.89 -15.07
N GLN A 262 5.12 -18.64 -15.38
CA GLN A 262 5.54 -17.40 -16.01
C GLN A 262 4.90 -17.29 -17.41
N VAL A 263 4.18 -16.20 -17.66
CA VAL A 263 3.57 -15.87 -18.94
C VAL A 263 4.53 -15.10 -19.82
N TRP A 264 5.17 -14.07 -19.23
CA TRP A 264 6.20 -13.29 -19.89
C TRP A 264 7.18 -12.73 -18.86
N ARG A 265 8.35 -12.36 -19.34
CA ARG A 265 9.38 -11.65 -18.59
C ARG A 265 10.07 -10.65 -19.52
N THR A 266 10.25 -9.43 -19.06
CA THR A 266 10.96 -8.36 -19.75
C THR A 266 12.09 -7.89 -18.88
N ASN A 267 13.32 -7.96 -19.40
CA ASN A 267 14.48 -7.35 -18.75
C ASN A 267 14.33 -5.84 -18.79
N ARG A 268 14.60 -5.21 -17.67
CA ARG A 268 14.56 -3.77 -17.53
C ARG A 268 15.98 -3.26 -17.79
N ASP A 269 16.15 -2.51 -18.83
CA ASP A 269 17.41 -1.81 -19.09
C ASP A 269 17.35 -0.46 -18.35
N ILE A 270 17.56 -0.52 -17.03
CA ILE A 270 17.54 0.63 -16.14
C ILE A 270 18.97 1.06 -15.84
N GLY A 271 19.21 2.38 -15.82
CA GLY A 271 20.51 2.93 -15.50
C GLY A 271 21.39 3.15 -16.72
N GLY A 272 20.79 3.67 -17.82
CA GLY A 272 21.49 4.07 -19.04
C GLY A 272 22.79 4.85 -18.82
N LYS A 273 23.51 5.18 -19.87
CA LYS A 273 24.87 5.76 -19.84
C LYS A 273 25.05 6.88 -18.81
N GLY A 274 25.91 6.63 -17.80
CA GLY A 274 26.25 7.59 -16.74
C GLY A 274 25.41 7.49 -15.46
N GLN A 275 24.61 6.44 -15.29
CA GLN A 275 23.73 6.25 -14.15
C GLN A 275 24.40 5.48 -12.98
N PRO A 276 23.78 5.55 -11.77
CA PRO A 276 24.39 5.01 -10.56
C PRO A 276 24.67 3.50 -10.65
N VAL A 277 25.68 3.07 -9.93
CA VAL A 277 26.15 1.68 -9.82
C VAL A 277 25.09 0.74 -9.23
N GLN A 278 24.07 1.29 -8.57
CA GLN A 278 23.01 0.54 -7.88
C GLN A 278 21.93 0.11 -8.86
N ARG A 279 21.49 -1.15 -8.72
CA ARG A 279 20.47 -1.77 -9.58
C ARG A 279 19.22 -2.21 -8.82
N SER A 280 19.28 -2.20 -7.48
CA SER A 280 18.18 -2.65 -6.63
C SER A 280 17.08 -1.61 -6.53
N GLY A 281 15.81 -2.06 -6.60
CA GLY A 281 14.61 -1.24 -6.49
C GLY A 281 13.57 -1.86 -5.56
N TRP A 282 12.78 -1.03 -4.91
CA TRP A 282 11.80 -1.45 -3.90
C TRP A 282 10.38 -0.97 -4.20
N SER A 283 10.18 -0.16 -5.23
CA SER A 283 8.87 0.38 -5.57
C SER A 283 7.92 -0.73 -6.06
N THR A 284 6.71 -0.73 -5.54
CA THR A 284 5.64 -1.65 -5.96
C THR A 284 5.07 -1.22 -7.32
N PRO A 285 4.85 -2.14 -8.28
CA PRO A 285 4.25 -1.82 -9.57
C PRO A 285 2.81 -1.33 -9.39
N PHE A 286 2.43 -0.32 -10.16
CA PHE A 286 1.10 0.27 -10.16
C PHE A 286 0.35 -0.06 -11.45
N VAL A 287 -0.88 -0.56 -11.32
CA VAL A 287 -1.77 -0.81 -12.47
C VAL A 287 -2.56 0.44 -12.78
N TRP A 288 -2.15 1.19 -13.79
CA TRP A 288 -2.83 2.41 -14.22
C TRP A 288 -3.89 2.12 -15.26
N ARG A 289 -5.16 2.29 -14.86
CA ARG A 289 -6.32 2.14 -15.73
C ARG A 289 -6.83 3.51 -16.13
N HIS A 290 -6.86 3.81 -17.41
CA HIS A 290 -7.38 5.05 -17.95
C HIS A 290 -8.10 4.83 -19.28
N ALA A 291 -8.78 5.86 -19.81
CA ALA A 291 -9.66 5.73 -20.97
C ALA A 291 -8.97 5.19 -22.25
N LEU A 292 -7.65 5.38 -22.39
CA LEU A 292 -6.91 4.98 -23.60
C LEU A 292 -6.42 3.53 -23.52
N ARG A 293 -5.98 3.07 -22.33
CA ARG A 293 -5.44 1.71 -22.12
C ARG A 293 -5.25 1.40 -20.63
N THR A 294 -4.91 0.16 -20.35
CA THR A 294 -4.37 -0.24 -19.05
C THR A 294 -2.88 -0.53 -19.19
N GLU A 295 -2.08 -0.04 -18.27
CA GLU A 295 -0.64 -0.19 -18.26
C GLU A 295 -0.10 -0.45 -16.85
N VAL A 296 1.09 -1.07 -16.77
CA VAL A 296 1.79 -1.33 -15.52
C VAL A 296 2.95 -0.35 -15.42
N VAL A 297 2.88 0.55 -14.44
CA VAL A 297 3.91 1.56 -14.19
C VAL A 297 4.82 1.10 -13.07
N THR A 298 6.11 1.18 -13.28
CA THR A 298 7.15 0.74 -12.35
C THR A 298 8.18 1.82 -12.15
N ILE A 299 8.77 1.91 -10.96
CA ILE A 299 9.90 2.79 -10.68
C ILE A 299 11.09 1.91 -10.32
N GLY A 300 12.23 2.21 -10.91
CA GLY A 300 13.51 1.59 -10.59
C GLY A 300 14.63 2.64 -10.46
N PRO A 301 15.86 2.22 -10.20
CA PRO A 301 17.01 3.13 -10.09
C PRO A 301 17.16 4.02 -11.31
N GLY A 302 16.99 5.32 -11.13
CA GLY A 302 17.14 6.32 -12.21
C GLY A 302 15.93 6.53 -13.11
N GLU A 303 15.02 5.57 -13.26
CA GLU A 303 13.95 5.63 -14.26
C GLU A 303 12.62 5.06 -13.78
N ALA A 304 11.53 5.64 -14.28
CA ALA A 304 10.20 5.03 -14.27
C ALA A 304 9.89 4.49 -15.65
N ILE A 305 9.29 3.31 -15.75
CA ILE A 305 8.96 2.66 -17.02
C ILE A 305 7.55 2.11 -16.96
N SER A 306 6.78 2.31 -18.03
CA SER A 306 5.46 1.72 -18.20
C SER A 306 5.48 0.61 -19.25
N TYR A 307 4.68 -0.42 -18.98
CA TYR A 307 4.53 -1.60 -19.83
C TYR A 307 3.07 -1.87 -20.16
N ASP A 308 2.82 -2.44 -21.34
CA ASP A 308 1.52 -3.03 -21.65
C ASP A 308 1.35 -4.40 -20.93
N LEU A 309 0.17 -5.01 -21.11
CA LEU A 309 -0.13 -6.29 -20.46
C LEU A 309 0.61 -7.49 -21.06
N ALA A 310 1.29 -7.32 -22.18
CA ALA A 310 2.18 -8.31 -22.79
C ALA A 310 3.65 -8.10 -22.39
N GLY A 311 3.95 -7.11 -21.55
CA GLY A 311 5.28 -6.81 -21.06
C GLY A 311 6.12 -5.94 -22.02
N LYS A 312 5.52 -5.36 -23.05
CA LYS A 312 6.19 -4.43 -23.96
C LYS A 312 6.26 -3.03 -23.33
N GLU A 313 7.42 -2.42 -23.34
CA GLU A 313 7.61 -1.05 -22.88
C GLU A 313 6.77 -0.07 -23.72
N LEU A 314 6.09 0.83 -23.05
CA LEU A 314 5.26 1.88 -23.65
C LEU A 314 5.95 3.25 -23.60
N TRP A 315 6.50 3.59 -22.44
CA TRP A 315 7.23 4.83 -22.22
C TRP A 315 8.20 4.71 -21.05
N ARG A 316 9.18 5.61 -21.02
CA ARG A 316 10.13 5.77 -19.92
C ARG A 316 10.28 7.22 -19.51
N LEU A 317 10.67 7.45 -18.27
CA LEU A 317 10.92 8.76 -17.66
C LEU A 317 12.16 8.67 -16.78
N SER A 318 13.18 9.42 -17.12
CA SER A 318 14.41 9.55 -16.32
C SER A 318 14.23 10.53 -15.15
N GLY A 319 15.14 10.50 -14.19
CA GLY A 319 15.21 11.45 -13.09
C GLY A 319 14.82 10.89 -11.72
N MET A 320 14.65 9.58 -11.61
CA MET A 320 14.40 8.91 -10.32
C MET A 320 15.67 8.86 -9.47
N ALA A 321 15.51 8.63 -8.18
CA ALA A 321 16.60 8.35 -7.24
C ALA A 321 17.28 7.00 -7.57
N ALA A 322 18.47 6.79 -7.03
CA ALA A 322 19.17 5.50 -7.14
C ALA A 322 18.49 4.39 -6.31
N THR A 323 17.77 4.74 -5.26
CA THR A 323 17.06 3.82 -4.36
C THR A 323 15.58 4.23 -4.25
N PRO A 324 14.77 4.05 -5.31
CA PRO A 324 13.38 4.48 -5.30
C PRO A 324 12.51 3.50 -4.52
N ILE A 325 11.67 4.02 -3.63
CA ILE A 325 10.75 3.24 -2.79
C ILE A 325 9.29 3.63 -3.02
N PRO A 326 8.92 4.93 -3.12
CA PRO A 326 7.53 5.33 -3.28
C PRO A 326 6.84 4.66 -4.48
N MET A 327 5.58 4.29 -4.28
CA MET A 327 4.75 3.67 -5.31
C MET A 327 4.04 4.74 -6.14
N PRO A 328 3.92 4.59 -7.48
CA PRO A 328 3.06 5.45 -8.30
C PRO A 328 1.58 5.31 -7.91
N PHE A 329 0.79 6.33 -8.17
CA PHE A 329 -0.67 6.29 -7.98
C PHE A 329 -1.36 7.23 -8.96
N ALA A 330 -2.68 7.06 -9.14
CA ALA A 330 -3.48 7.92 -10.00
C ALA A 330 -4.52 8.71 -9.20
N TYR A 331 -4.76 9.97 -9.61
CA TYR A 331 -5.79 10.83 -9.06
C TYR A 331 -6.21 11.89 -10.07
N GLY A 332 -7.54 12.17 -10.16
CA GLY A 332 -8.06 13.21 -11.04
C GLY A 332 -7.70 13.02 -12.52
N GLY A 333 -7.53 11.78 -12.98
CA GLY A 333 -7.17 11.45 -14.36
C GLY A 333 -5.67 11.56 -14.67
N LEU A 334 -4.84 11.94 -13.71
CA LEU A 334 -3.37 12.01 -13.85
C LEU A 334 -2.70 10.88 -13.08
N LEU A 335 -1.53 10.46 -13.55
CA LEU A 335 -0.59 9.61 -12.85
C LEU A 335 0.42 10.48 -12.11
N TYR A 336 0.69 10.14 -10.85
CA TYR A 336 1.71 10.79 -10.04
C TYR A 336 2.88 9.83 -9.81
N ILE A 337 4.09 10.32 -10.08
CA ILE A 337 5.33 9.60 -9.84
C ILE A 337 6.21 10.43 -8.91
N ASP A 338 6.48 9.87 -7.75
CA ASP A 338 7.48 10.39 -6.83
C ASP A 338 8.85 9.83 -7.23
N GLY A 339 9.74 10.70 -7.64
CA GLY A 339 11.06 10.32 -8.11
C GLY A 339 12.03 9.83 -7.03
N GLY A 340 11.62 9.85 -5.76
CA GLY A 340 12.47 9.48 -4.63
C GLY A 340 13.19 10.66 -3.98
N ARG A 341 13.98 10.40 -2.95
CA ARG A 341 14.66 11.41 -2.13
C ARG A 341 15.40 12.47 -2.96
N GLY A 342 14.98 13.72 -2.83
CA GLY A 342 15.59 14.86 -3.50
C GLY A 342 15.36 14.92 -5.02
N ARG A 343 14.47 14.08 -5.55
CA ARG A 343 14.08 14.04 -6.95
C ARG A 343 12.74 14.72 -7.16
N PRO A 344 12.33 14.96 -8.43
CA PRO A 344 11.05 15.59 -8.68
C PRO A 344 9.84 14.71 -8.35
N LEU A 345 8.72 15.36 -8.06
CA LEU A 345 7.39 14.78 -8.15
C LEU A 345 6.80 15.17 -9.51
N PHE A 346 6.25 14.20 -10.24
CA PHE A 346 5.69 14.40 -11.57
C PHE A 346 4.20 14.14 -11.61
N ALA A 347 3.46 14.90 -12.44
CA ALA A 347 2.10 14.60 -12.85
C ALA A 347 2.02 14.37 -14.35
N ILE A 348 1.54 13.19 -14.76
CA ILE A 348 1.60 12.70 -16.13
C ILE A 348 0.18 12.44 -16.64
N ARG A 349 -0.12 12.89 -17.85
CA ARG A 349 -1.41 12.61 -18.51
C ARG A 349 -1.41 11.25 -19.20
N PRO A 350 -2.58 10.63 -19.39
CA PRO A 350 -2.73 9.42 -20.22
C PRO A 350 -2.22 9.59 -21.64
N GLY A 351 -1.75 8.48 -22.23
CA GLY A 351 -1.33 8.43 -23.63
C GLY A 351 0.18 8.63 -23.87
N ALA A 352 0.98 8.71 -22.82
CA ALA A 352 2.43 8.81 -22.91
C ALA A 352 3.03 7.67 -23.76
N ALA A 353 4.06 7.96 -24.57
CA ALA A 353 4.74 7.02 -25.46
C ALA A 353 6.20 7.42 -25.68
N GLY A 354 7.10 6.42 -25.74
CA GLY A 354 8.53 6.64 -25.96
C GLY A 354 9.22 7.25 -24.73
N ASP A 355 10.30 7.97 -24.94
CA ASP A 355 10.99 8.70 -23.87
C ASP A 355 10.28 10.02 -23.61
N ILE A 356 9.73 10.17 -22.41
CA ILE A 356 9.01 11.37 -21.96
C ILE A 356 9.83 12.22 -20.97
N SER A 357 11.12 11.94 -20.84
CA SER A 357 12.00 12.67 -19.93
C SER A 357 12.03 14.16 -20.23
N LEU A 358 12.15 14.97 -19.18
CA LEU A 358 12.29 16.42 -19.29
C LEU A 358 13.72 16.77 -19.73
N GLY A 359 13.83 17.77 -20.59
CA GLY A 359 15.09 18.40 -20.89
C GLY A 359 15.62 19.21 -19.71
N LYS A 360 16.86 19.70 -19.85
CA LYS A 360 17.45 20.59 -18.87
C LYS A 360 16.59 21.86 -18.73
N ASP A 361 16.28 22.21 -17.49
CA ASP A 361 15.48 23.40 -17.13
C ASP A 361 13.99 23.33 -17.54
N GLU A 362 13.51 22.18 -18.04
CA GLU A 362 12.09 21.96 -18.29
C GLU A 362 11.36 21.47 -17.03
N SER A 363 10.10 21.90 -16.85
CA SER A 363 9.21 21.45 -15.79
C SER A 363 7.93 20.77 -16.31
N SER A 364 7.72 20.79 -17.63
CA SER A 364 6.57 20.18 -18.30
C SER A 364 6.90 19.86 -19.76
N ASN A 365 6.12 18.99 -20.39
CA ASN A 365 6.17 18.70 -21.83
C ASN A 365 4.81 18.20 -22.32
N ALA A 366 4.75 17.56 -23.50
CA ALA A 366 3.48 17.04 -24.04
C ALA A 366 2.76 16.06 -23.11
N TYR A 367 3.46 15.32 -22.25
CA TYR A 367 2.92 14.29 -21.36
C TYR A 367 3.02 14.65 -19.87
N ILE A 368 4.07 15.34 -19.47
CA ILE A 368 4.27 15.81 -18.09
C ILE A 368 3.58 17.16 -17.96
N ILE A 369 2.48 17.21 -17.20
CA ILE A 369 1.69 18.42 -16.97
C ILE A 369 2.49 19.40 -16.11
N TRP A 370 3.14 18.88 -15.09
CA TRP A 370 4.03 19.62 -14.21
C TRP A 370 5.02 18.68 -13.52
N SER A 371 6.13 19.23 -13.12
CA SER A 371 7.06 18.59 -12.18
C SER A 371 7.49 19.58 -11.11
N GLN A 372 7.65 19.09 -9.89
CA GLN A 372 8.16 19.87 -8.77
C GLN A 372 9.52 19.33 -8.34
N ALA A 373 10.56 20.10 -8.60
CA ALA A 373 11.93 19.75 -8.24
C ALA A 373 12.08 19.51 -6.74
N ARG A 374 12.81 18.45 -6.37
CA ARG A 374 13.10 18.09 -4.97
C ARG A 374 11.88 17.89 -4.07
N ALA A 375 10.71 17.60 -4.65
CA ALA A 375 9.48 17.31 -3.92
C ALA A 375 9.38 15.84 -3.51
N GLY A 376 10.16 14.96 -4.12
CA GLY A 376 10.12 13.52 -3.87
C GLY A 376 10.63 13.14 -2.48
N THR A 377 10.08 12.05 -1.98
CA THR A 377 10.34 11.49 -0.64
C THR A 377 11.27 10.27 -0.73
N TYR A 378 11.71 9.75 0.42
CA TYR A 378 12.51 8.52 0.44
C TYR A 378 11.64 7.26 0.64
N LEU A 379 10.79 7.24 1.67
CA LEU A 379 10.06 6.04 2.10
C LEU A 379 8.55 6.16 1.88
N PRO A 380 7.83 7.17 2.42
CA PRO A 380 6.39 7.24 2.30
C PRO A 380 5.95 7.54 0.85
N SER A 381 4.94 6.83 0.36
CA SER A 381 4.30 7.19 -0.92
C SER A 381 3.28 8.31 -0.70
N PRO A 382 3.17 9.32 -1.58
CA PRO A 382 2.20 10.40 -1.45
C PRO A 382 0.75 9.93 -1.52
N VAL A 383 -0.19 10.77 -1.08
CA VAL A 383 -1.64 10.55 -1.17
C VAL A 383 -2.33 11.80 -1.72
N ALA A 384 -3.37 11.63 -2.54
CA ALA A 384 -4.12 12.76 -3.10
C ALA A 384 -5.57 12.78 -2.62
N TYR A 385 -6.06 13.99 -2.31
CA TYR A 385 -7.43 14.22 -1.84
C TYR A 385 -7.88 15.65 -2.06
N GLN A 386 -9.13 15.87 -2.49
CA GLN A 386 -9.76 17.19 -2.67
C GLN A 386 -8.84 18.20 -3.38
N GLY A 387 -8.28 17.80 -4.53
CA GLY A 387 -7.42 18.64 -5.34
C GLY A 387 -6.02 18.89 -4.79
N GLY A 388 -5.63 18.27 -3.68
CA GLY A 388 -4.30 18.34 -3.10
C GLY A 388 -3.53 17.02 -3.18
N VAL A 389 -2.24 17.08 -3.45
CA VAL A 389 -1.27 15.98 -3.30
C VAL A 389 -0.44 16.24 -2.04
N TYR A 390 -0.53 15.34 -1.08
CA TYR A 390 0.18 15.42 0.20
C TYR A 390 1.42 14.55 0.16
N VAL A 391 2.56 15.15 0.43
CA VAL A 391 3.88 14.54 0.34
C VAL A 391 4.55 14.64 1.71
N LEU A 392 4.75 13.48 2.35
CA LEU A 392 5.39 13.35 3.65
C LEU A 392 6.81 12.81 3.47
N THR A 393 7.82 13.53 3.93
CA THR A 393 9.18 13.01 3.94
C THR A 393 9.42 12.10 5.14
N GLU A 394 10.42 11.25 5.04
CA GLU A 394 10.89 10.38 6.15
C GLU A 394 11.33 11.16 7.40
N THR A 395 11.63 12.44 7.25
CA THR A 395 12.03 13.34 8.35
C THR A 395 10.89 14.20 8.90
N GLY A 396 9.64 13.91 8.50
CA GLY A 396 8.46 14.60 9.02
C GLY A 396 8.18 15.98 8.41
N ILE A 397 8.70 16.27 7.22
CA ILE A 397 8.27 17.44 6.46
C ILE A 397 7.06 17.07 5.61
N LEU A 398 5.95 17.75 5.84
CA LEU A 398 4.72 17.61 5.07
C LEU A 398 4.57 18.79 4.11
N SER A 399 4.38 18.47 2.84
CA SER A 399 4.08 19.44 1.78
C SER A 399 2.76 19.13 1.12
N ARG A 400 2.02 20.14 0.69
CA ARG A 400 0.83 19.98 -0.15
C ARG A 400 1.00 20.74 -1.44
N TYR A 401 0.67 20.07 -2.53
CA TYR A 401 0.68 20.64 -3.89
C TYR A 401 -0.73 20.60 -4.48
N ASP A 402 -1.11 21.62 -5.24
CA ASP A 402 -2.31 21.55 -6.08
C ASP A 402 -2.13 20.44 -7.12
N ALA A 403 -3.07 19.52 -7.19
CA ALA A 403 -2.96 18.33 -8.02
C ALA A 403 -2.92 18.64 -9.53
N LYS A 404 -3.55 19.72 -9.97
CA LYS A 404 -3.63 20.09 -11.39
C LYS A 404 -2.43 20.90 -11.86
N THR A 405 -1.92 21.78 -11.00
CA THR A 405 -0.89 22.79 -11.37
C THR A 405 0.48 22.50 -10.77
N GLY A 406 0.56 21.66 -9.75
CA GLY A 406 1.78 21.42 -8.98
C GLY A 406 2.16 22.58 -8.05
N THR A 407 1.35 23.62 -7.94
CA THR A 407 1.64 24.75 -7.05
C THR A 407 1.66 24.32 -5.60
N MET A 408 2.76 24.59 -4.92
CA MET A 408 2.91 24.30 -3.49
C MET A 408 2.05 25.25 -2.65
N THR A 409 1.13 24.70 -1.84
CA THR A 409 0.28 25.48 -0.93
C THR A 409 0.92 25.70 0.43
N TYR A 410 1.55 24.66 0.97
CA TYR A 410 2.35 24.75 2.18
C TYR A 410 3.47 23.70 2.21
N LYS A 411 4.48 23.97 3.03
CA LYS A 411 5.54 23.04 3.41
C LYS A 411 5.92 23.34 4.86
N THR A 412 5.77 22.35 5.72
CA THR A 412 6.03 22.50 7.17
C THR A 412 6.56 21.23 7.79
N ARG A 413 7.21 21.33 8.92
CA ARG A 413 7.55 20.18 9.76
C ARG A 413 6.37 19.84 10.66
N ILE A 414 6.04 18.57 10.78
CA ILE A 414 5.08 18.10 11.79
C ILE A 414 5.71 18.32 13.18
N ASP A 415 4.96 18.97 14.07
CA ASP A 415 5.39 19.29 15.43
C ASP A 415 4.34 18.72 16.43
N PRO A 416 4.74 18.05 17.52
CA PRO A 416 6.13 17.74 17.89
C PRO A 416 6.82 16.83 16.86
N ALA A 417 8.13 17.03 16.69
CA ALA A 417 8.88 16.29 15.69
C ALA A 417 8.98 14.82 16.09
N ALA A 418 8.41 13.93 15.29
CA ALA A 418 8.68 12.51 15.36
C ALA A 418 10.06 12.19 14.77
N ALA A 419 10.68 11.10 15.18
CA ALA A 419 11.99 10.72 14.71
C ALA A 419 12.02 10.41 13.23
N ALA A 420 11.06 9.62 12.74
CA ALA A 420 10.97 9.26 11.32
C ALA A 420 9.59 8.75 10.90
N PHE A 421 9.38 8.73 9.57
CA PHE A 421 8.18 8.18 8.93
C PHE A 421 8.58 7.22 7.81
N THR A 422 8.18 5.97 7.93
CA THR A 422 8.31 4.95 6.87
C THR A 422 6.96 4.63 6.23
N THR A 423 5.88 4.67 7.02
CA THR A 423 4.53 4.39 6.56
C THR A 423 4.03 5.46 5.60
N SER A 424 3.30 5.04 4.57
CA SER A 424 2.60 5.98 3.70
C SER A 424 1.41 6.60 4.41
N PRO A 425 1.18 7.93 4.29
CA PRO A 425 0.02 8.59 4.86
C PRO A 425 -1.29 8.11 4.21
N TRP A 426 -2.39 8.24 4.94
CA TRP A 426 -3.73 7.93 4.48
C TRP A 426 -4.73 9.02 4.89
N ILE A 427 -5.89 9.03 4.25
CA ILE A 427 -6.90 10.06 4.48
C ILE A 427 -8.28 9.42 4.69
N TYR A 428 -9.02 9.89 5.68
CA TYR A 428 -10.47 9.67 5.79
C TYR A 428 -11.15 10.81 6.55
N ASN A 429 -12.42 11.05 6.21
CA ASN A 429 -13.27 12.03 6.87
C ASN A 429 -12.58 13.40 7.01
N ASP A 430 -11.99 13.90 5.91
CA ASP A 430 -11.28 15.17 5.81
C ASP A 430 -10.08 15.33 6.77
N LYS A 431 -9.45 14.22 7.13
CA LYS A 431 -8.25 14.18 7.96
C LYS A 431 -7.16 13.36 7.31
N LEU A 432 -5.96 13.90 7.30
CA LEU A 432 -4.71 13.23 6.90
C LEU A 432 -4.07 12.63 8.15
N PHE A 433 -3.64 11.39 8.04
CA PHE A 433 -2.99 10.64 9.11
C PHE A 433 -1.57 10.27 8.71
N CYS A 434 -0.62 10.60 9.56
CA CYS A 434 0.81 10.34 9.37
C CYS A 434 1.31 9.53 10.57
N LEU A 435 1.58 8.22 10.36
CA LEU A 435 2.06 7.31 11.41
C LEU A 435 3.59 7.31 11.43
N SER A 436 4.16 7.68 12.58
CA SER A 436 5.60 7.65 12.80
C SER A 436 6.10 6.23 13.13
N GLU A 437 7.40 6.07 13.07
CA GLU A 437 8.05 4.79 13.39
C GLU A 437 7.92 4.42 14.86
N GLU A 438 7.73 5.39 15.76
CA GLU A 438 7.48 5.16 17.19
C GLU A 438 6.03 4.73 17.50
N GLY A 439 5.14 4.72 16.52
CA GLY A 439 3.73 4.36 16.71
C GLY A 439 2.81 5.55 16.96
N GLN A 440 3.30 6.78 16.87
CA GLN A 440 2.51 7.99 16.98
C GLN A 440 1.84 8.32 15.64
N THR A 441 0.56 8.60 15.65
CA THR A 441 -0.19 9.03 14.46
C THR A 441 -0.61 10.48 14.59
N PHE A 442 -0.04 11.32 13.78
CA PHE A 442 -0.36 12.74 13.68
C PHE A 442 -1.59 12.92 12.81
N VAL A 443 -2.65 13.49 13.37
CA VAL A 443 -3.93 13.75 12.69
C VAL A 443 -3.99 15.20 12.29
N ILE A 444 -4.05 15.45 10.98
CA ILE A 444 -3.94 16.78 10.37
C ILE A 444 -5.20 17.05 9.55
N ALA A 445 -5.75 18.26 9.64
CA ALA A 445 -6.87 18.66 8.78
C ALA A 445 -6.40 18.68 7.31
N THR A 446 -7.23 18.14 6.40
CA THR A 446 -6.99 18.33 4.97
C THR A 446 -7.30 19.78 4.56
N GLY A 447 -6.71 20.25 3.46
CA GLY A 447 -6.96 21.60 2.95
C GLY A 447 -5.66 22.37 2.67
N GLU A 448 -5.81 23.67 2.38
CA GLU A 448 -4.71 24.52 1.92
C GLU A 448 -3.82 25.08 3.02
N LYS A 449 -4.21 24.89 4.28
CA LYS A 449 -3.43 25.32 5.45
C LYS A 449 -3.13 24.13 6.33
N PHE A 450 -1.91 24.06 6.84
CA PHE A 450 -1.52 23.05 7.82
C PHE A 450 -2.21 23.32 9.16
N GLN A 451 -2.85 22.29 9.71
CA GLN A 451 -3.40 22.31 11.06
C GLN A 451 -3.29 20.92 11.69
N LEU A 452 -2.42 20.77 12.67
CA LEU A 452 -2.37 19.58 13.52
C LEU A 452 -3.57 19.59 14.46
N LEU A 453 -4.37 18.54 14.43
CA LEU A 453 -5.58 18.41 15.26
C LEU A 453 -5.25 17.72 16.60
N HIS A 454 -4.56 16.62 16.55
CA HIS A 454 -4.09 15.84 17.72
C HIS A 454 -3.13 14.74 17.29
N VAL A 455 -2.61 14.00 18.26
CA VAL A 455 -1.75 12.84 18.06
C VAL A 455 -2.37 11.65 18.79
N ASN A 456 -2.43 10.51 18.11
CA ASN A 456 -2.76 9.21 18.69
C ASN A 456 -1.47 8.43 18.92
N ASP A 457 -1.44 7.53 19.89
CA ASP A 457 -0.24 6.77 20.23
C ASP A 457 -0.56 5.31 20.55
N LEU A 458 0.13 4.40 19.87
CA LEU A 458 0.10 2.97 20.17
C LEU A 458 1.33 2.51 20.96
N ASP A 459 2.36 3.38 21.08
CA ASP A 459 3.63 3.13 21.79
C ASP A 459 4.19 1.74 21.42
N ASP A 460 4.22 1.47 20.11
CA ASP A 460 4.77 0.25 19.52
C ASP A 460 5.20 0.55 18.08
N MET A 461 6.44 0.23 17.75
CA MET A 461 7.07 0.55 16.46
C MET A 461 6.22 0.10 15.27
N SER A 462 6.08 0.95 14.25
CA SER A 462 5.35 0.63 13.03
C SER A 462 6.06 1.12 11.78
N LEU A 463 6.27 0.21 10.81
CA LEU A 463 6.78 0.52 9.48
C LEU A 463 5.82 0.07 8.36
N ALA A 464 4.75 -0.63 8.70
CA ALA A 464 3.73 -1.10 7.77
C ALA A 464 2.66 -0.05 7.53
N SER A 465 2.33 0.25 6.28
CA SER A 465 1.22 1.15 5.96
C SER A 465 -0.12 0.50 6.33
N PRO A 466 -1.03 1.25 6.97
CA PRO A 466 -2.33 0.73 7.42
C PRO A 466 -3.29 0.37 6.29
N ALA A 467 -4.34 -0.38 6.62
CA ALA A 467 -5.46 -0.68 5.74
C ALA A 467 -6.76 -0.03 6.23
N LEU A 468 -7.50 0.61 5.31
CA LEU A 468 -8.83 1.18 5.55
C LEU A 468 -9.90 0.21 5.06
N VAL A 469 -10.71 -0.35 5.95
CA VAL A 469 -11.64 -1.43 5.60
C VAL A 469 -13.04 -1.10 6.14
N GLY A 470 -13.84 -0.41 5.33
CA GLY A 470 -15.16 0.05 5.74
C GLY A 470 -15.07 0.97 6.96
N GLU A 471 -15.54 0.48 8.10
CA GLU A 471 -15.55 1.23 9.36
C GLU A 471 -14.31 0.99 10.25
N ARG A 472 -13.29 0.29 9.75
CA ARG A 472 -12.10 -0.14 10.49
C ARG A 472 -10.83 0.41 9.89
N LEU A 473 -9.89 0.73 10.75
CA LEU A 473 -8.50 1.00 10.43
C LEU A 473 -7.66 -0.15 11.02
N LEU A 474 -6.94 -0.86 10.17
CA LEU A 474 -6.01 -1.90 10.59
C LEU A 474 -4.60 -1.33 10.63
N ILE A 475 -3.97 -1.32 11.80
CA ILE A 475 -2.58 -0.87 11.99
C ILE A 475 -1.75 -2.07 12.45
N ARG A 476 -0.67 -2.35 11.72
CA ARG A 476 0.33 -3.34 12.10
C ARG A 476 1.52 -2.64 12.74
N THR A 477 1.84 -3.04 13.96
CA THR A 477 3.05 -2.65 14.69
C THR A 477 4.07 -3.79 14.68
N GLU A 478 5.21 -3.62 15.35
CA GLU A 478 6.22 -4.67 15.48
C GLU A 478 5.64 -5.93 16.14
N HIS A 479 4.84 -5.74 17.19
CA HIS A 479 4.35 -6.84 18.01
C HIS A 479 2.89 -7.20 17.72
N ARG A 480 2.08 -6.28 17.21
CA ARG A 480 0.62 -6.45 17.16
C ARG A 480 0.02 -6.03 15.81
N LEU A 481 -1.16 -6.59 15.57
CA LEU A 481 -2.11 -6.06 14.60
C LEU A 481 -3.32 -5.53 15.38
N TYR A 482 -3.67 -4.27 15.16
CA TYR A 482 -4.81 -3.59 15.77
C TYR A 482 -5.93 -3.42 14.74
N SER A 483 -7.19 -3.64 15.19
CA SER A 483 -8.39 -3.14 14.53
C SER A 483 -8.94 -1.96 15.33
N ILE A 484 -8.92 -0.79 14.74
CA ILE A 484 -9.36 0.47 15.34
C ILE A 484 -10.69 0.85 14.73
N ARG A 485 -11.69 1.11 15.59
CA ARG A 485 -13.04 1.44 15.20
C ARG A 485 -13.70 2.25 16.31
N ARG A 486 -14.44 3.29 15.94
CA ARG A 486 -15.22 4.06 16.90
C ARG A 486 -16.20 3.15 17.63
N GLN A 487 -16.07 3.04 18.96
CA GLN A 487 -16.99 2.30 19.79
C GLN A 487 -18.37 2.94 19.76
N ARG A 488 -19.44 2.14 19.80
CA ARG A 488 -20.79 2.66 20.04
C ARG A 488 -20.81 3.19 21.46
N LEU A 489 -21.16 4.47 21.63
CA LEU A 489 -21.61 4.93 22.94
C LEU A 489 -22.75 3.99 23.36
N ALA A 490 -22.62 3.33 24.48
CA ALA A 490 -23.72 2.56 25.06
C ALA A 490 -24.93 3.50 25.09
N ALA A 491 -26.02 3.11 24.44
CA ALA A 491 -27.27 3.84 24.49
C ALA A 491 -27.60 4.04 25.97
N GLY A 492 -27.69 5.31 26.38
CA GLY A 492 -27.64 5.75 27.78
C GLY A 492 -28.42 4.87 28.75
N ALA A 493 -27.75 4.51 29.80
CA ALA A 493 -28.44 4.10 31.04
C ALA A 493 -29.44 5.20 31.38
N GLY A 494 -30.72 4.86 31.36
CA GLY A 494 -31.78 5.82 31.57
C GLY A 494 -31.54 6.61 32.86
N THR A 495 -31.79 7.90 32.78
CA THR A 495 -31.86 8.79 33.93
C THR A 495 -32.74 8.13 35.00
N PRO A 496 -32.30 8.02 36.27
CA PRO A 496 -33.17 7.56 37.31
C PRO A 496 -34.32 8.55 37.45
N SER A 497 -35.54 8.09 37.23
CA SER A 497 -36.76 8.84 37.58
C SER A 497 -36.74 9.10 39.08
N THR A 498 -36.48 10.32 39.47
CA THR A 498 -36.77 10.80 40.81
C THR A 498 -38.26 10.82 41.00
N LYS A 499 -38.77 9.91 41.87
CA LYS A 499 -40.07 10.07 42.51
C LYS A 499 -39.93 10.97 43.72
#